data_ef8d3c95f0bbdf57e720f4296cf3def1
#
_entry.id   ef8d3c95f0bbdf57e720f4296cf3def1
#
_cell.length_a   1.000
_cell.length_b   1.000
_cell.length_c   1.000
_cell.angle_alpha   90.00
_cell.angle_beta   90.00
_cell.angle_gamma   90.00
#
_symmetry.space_group_name_H-M   'P 1'
#
loop_
_entity.id
_entity.type
_entity.pdbx_description
1 polymer ?
#
loop_
_entity_poly.entity_id
_entity_poly.type
_entity_poly.pdbx_seq_one_letter_code
_entity_poly.pdbx_strand_id
1 'polypeptide(L)'
;MGTLRILDRDYVEPSNLQRQALFSEEDARESVPKAIAAARQIARFNSQIVVEPHVADLVPANVDALLGGCDLILDGTDNFETRYLVNDYAVKNSVAWIYAAAVGSYAVTMNILPGETACLACIFPESPRGTVETCETSGILNSAVNLVASIAATEALKFLVGARVKMRGTLLSWDVWTNERAEMSAIHRREGCRACSGDFVHLAGEGRPHITLCGRNSVQIHERQRPVDFAELSVRLQPHGNVRHNEFVLKFWREPYEMTLFPDGRAIIKGTTDTAVARSLYARYVGT
;
A
#
# COMPACT_ATOMS: atom_id res chain seq x y z
N MET A 1 22.35 1.08 -4.93
CA MET A 1 20.96 0.97 -5.42
C MET A 1 20.88 1.72 -6.73
N GLY A 2 20.49 1.09 -7.81
CA GLY A 2 20.37 1.72 -9.14
C GLY A 2 18.96 2.19 -9.43
N THR A 3 17.96 1.35 -9.14
CA THR A 3 16.55 1.61 -9.43
C THR A 3 15.71 1.45 -8.16
N LEU A 4 14.75 2.35 -7.99
CA LEU A 4 13.73 2.31 -6.95
C LEU A 4 12.35 2.29 -7.61
N ARG A 5 11.63 1.18 -7.50
CA ARG A 5 10.24 1.08 -7.94
C ARG A 5 9.31 1.44 -6.79
N ILE A 6 8.40 2.38 -7.01
CA ILE A 6 7.44 2.85 -6.01
C ILE A 6 6.04 2.53 -6.51
N LEU A 7 5.31 1.72 -5.73
CA LEU A 7 3.93 1.36 -6.03
C LEU A 7 3.03 1.99 -4.97
N ASP A 8 2.09 2.82 -5.39
CA ASP A 8 1.02 3.33 -4.54
C ASP A 8 -0.19 3.66 -5.41
N ARG A 9 -1.35 3.24 -4.97
CA ARG A 9 -2.62 3.50 -5.68
C ARG A 9 -3.26 4.83 -5.33
N ASP A 10 -2.83 5.43 -4.21
CA ASP A 10 -3.46 6.60 -3.62
C ASP A 10 -2.85 7.91 -4.13
N TYR A 11 -3.58 8.99 -3.88
CA TYR A 11 -3.10 10.36 -4.05
C TYR A 11 -2.81 11.01 -2.69
N VAL A 12 -2.05 12.11 -2.71
CA VAL A 12 -1.71 12.85 -1.50
C VAL A 12 -2.96 13.57 -0.97
N GLU A 13 -3.22 13.40 0.32
CA GLU A 13 -4.29 14.09 1.06
C GLU A 13 -3.70 14.90 2.23
N PRO A 14 -4.36 15.99 2.67
CA PRO A 14 -3.88 16.77 3.82
C PRO A 14 -3.66 15.93 5.08
N SER A 15 -4.50 14.90 5.30
CA SER A 15 -4.40 13.95 6.40
C SER A 15 -3.12 13.10 6.38
N ASN A 16 -2.42 13.03 5.24
CA ASN A 16 -1.17 12.27 5.12
C ASN A 16 0.05 13.07 5.59
N LEU A 17 0.01 14.40 5.49
CA LEU A 17 1.18 15.27 5.68
C LEU A 17 1.78 15.18 7.09
N GLN A 18 0.98 14.84 8.08
CA GLN A 18 1.45 14.69 9.46
C GLN A 18 2.43 13.51 9.65
N ARG A 19 2.51 12.54 8.71
CA ARG A 19 3.36 11.35 8.81
C ARG A 19 4.12 10.96 7.54
N GLN A 20 3.75 11.51 6.40
CA GLN A 20 4.37 11.19 5.09
C GLN A 20 5.23 12.37 4.64
N ALA A 21 6.45 12.45 5.18
CA ALA A 21 7.34 13.61 5.09
C ALA A 21 7.83 13.97 3.67
N LEU A 22 7.63 13.09 2.68
CA LEU A 22 7.99 13.36 1.28
C LEU A 22 7.01 14.30 0.57
N PHE A 23 5.81 14.50 1.12
CA PHE A 23 4.73 15.22 0.44
C PHE A 23 4.54 16.62 1.01
N SER A 24 4.01 17.51 0.18
CA SER A 24 3.74 18.91 0.49
C SER A 24 2.23 19.21 0.48
N GLU A 25 1.86 20.37 1.02
CA GLU A 25 0.49 20.91 0.91
C GLU A 25 0.09 21.14 -0.55
N GLU A 26 1.05 21.45 -1.42
CA GLU A 26 0.80 21.62 -2.85
C GLU A 26 0.43 20.30 -3.50
N ASP A 27 1.15 19.21 -3.19
CA ASP A 27 0.81 17.86 -3.68
C ASP A 27 -0.60 17.45 -3.23
N ALA A 28 -0.98 17.78 -1.99
CA ALA A 28 -2.30 17.49 -1.45
C ALA A 28 -3.40 18.32 -2.13
N ARG A 29 -3.16 19.62 -2.37
CA ARG A 29 -4.10 20.51 -3.03
C ARG A 29 -4.37 20.06 -4.47
N GLU A 30 -3.33 19.64 -5.16
CA GLU A 30 -3.39 19.16 -6.55
C GLU A 30 -3.77 17.68 -6.66
N SER A 31 -3.90 16.98 -5.54
CA SER A 31 -4.21 15.54 -5.49
C SER A 31 -3.24 14.72 -6.36
N VAL A 32 -1.95 15.02 -6.24
CA VAL A 32 -0.90 14.30 -6.97
C VAL A 32 -0.84 12.85 -6.46
N PRO A 33 -0.77 11.83 -7.35
CA PRO A 33 -0.58 10.45 -6.92
C PRO A 33 0.70 10.31 -6.08
N LYS A 34 0.63 9.56 -4.97
CA LYS A 34 1.74 9.42 -4.02
C LYS A 34 3.03 8.92 -4.69
N ALA A 35 2.93 7.92 -5.57
CA ALA A 35 4.09 7.40 -6.30
C ALA A 35 4.77 8.47 -7.16
N ILE A 36 3.99 9.32 -7.83
CA ILE A 36 4.48 10.42 -8.67
C ILE A 36 5.12 11.53 -7.80
N ALA A 37 4.42 11.95 -6.72
CA ALA A 37 4.95 12.96 -5.80
C ALA A 37 6.28 12.51 -5.18
N ALA A 38 6.35 11.25 -4.74
CA ALA A 38 7.57 10.66 -4.20
C ALA A 38 8.71 10.64 -5.23
N ALA A 39 8.44 10.24 -6.48
CA ALA A 39 9.45 10.24 -7.54
C ALA A 39 9.98 11.65 -7.83
N ARG A 40 9.09 12.66 -7.91
CA ARG A 40 9.48 14.06 -8.09
C ARG A 40 10.36 14.56 -6.96
N GLN A 41 10.04 14.21 -5.73
CA GLN A 41 10.79 14.65 -4.55
C GLN A 41 12.15 13.94 -4.45
N ILE A 42 12.23 12.64 -4.73
CA ILE A 42 13.49 11.88 -4.73
C ILE A 42 14.45 12.43 -5.80
N ALA A 43 13.95 12.79 -6.97
CA ALA A 43 14.77 13.39 -8.03
C ALA A 43 15.43 14.72 -7.61
N ARG A 44 14.82 15.46 -6.67
CA ARG A 44 15.40 16.67 -6.09
C ARG A 44 16.52 16.37 -5.09
N PHE A 45 16.46 15.22 -4.41
CA PHE A 45 17.49 14.81 -3.45
C PHE A 45 18.66 14.09 -4.13
N ASN A 46 18.36 13.22 -5.09
CA ASN A 46 19.36 12.42 -5.77
C ASN A 46 18.92 12.06 -7.21
N SER A 47 19.46 12.75 -8.18
CA SER A 47 19.19 12.53 -9.60
C SER A 47 19.91 11.31 -10.20
N GLN A 48 20.77 10.62 -9.44
CA GLN A 48 21.51 9.44 -9.92
C GLN A 48 20.72 8.14 -9.75
N ILE A 49 19.59 8.17 -9.04
CA ILE A 49 18.72 7.01 -8.84
C ILE A 49 17.60 7.06 -9.88
N VAL A 50 17.40 5.95 -10.58
CA VAL A 50 16.21 5.77 -11.43
C VAL A 50 15.01 5.47 -10.54
N VAL A 51 13.99 6.29 -10.58
CA VAL A 51 12.73 6.05 -9.85
C VAL A 51 11.65 5.68 -10.86
N GLU A 52 11.02 4.52 -10.65
CA GLU A 52 9.90 3.99 -11.45
C GLU A 52 8.60 4.12 -10.63
N PRO A 53 7.82 5.20 -10.80
CA PRO A 53 6.55 5.36 -10.11
C PRO A 53 5.44 4.57 -10.80
N HIS A 54 4.71 3.77 -10.06
CA HIS A 54 3.53 3.03 -10.53
C HIS A 54 2.30 3.42 -9.70
N VAL A 55 1.34 4.08 -10.34
CA VAL A 55 0.04 4.42 -9.74
C VAL A 55 -0.88 3.22 -9.95
N ALA A 56 -0.75 2.22 -9.09
CA ALA A 56 -1.47 0.97 -9.26
C ALA A 56 -1.82 0.33 -7.90
N ASP A 57 -2.92 -0.38 -7.86
CA ASP A 57 -3.23 -1.31 -6.78
C ASP A 57 -2.51 -2.62 -7.03
N LEU A 58 -1.82 -3.16 -6.01
CA LEU A 58 -1.14 -4.45 -6.13
C LEU A 58 -2.15 -5.57 -5.96
N VAL A 59 -2.37 -6.31 -7.04
CA VAL A 59 -3.36 -7.39 -7.12
C VAL A 59 -2.72 -8.65 -7.74
N PRO A 60 -3.29 -9.85 -7.55
CA PRO A 60 -2.72 -11.08 -8.13
C PRO A 60 -2.52 -11.01 -9.64
N ALA A 61 -3.37 -10.28 -10.35
CA ALA A 61 -3.29 -10.15 -11.81
C ALA A 61 -2.07 -9.35 -12.30
N ASN A 62 -1.49 -8.47 -11.46
CA ASN A 62 -0.38 -7.60 -11.85
C ASN A 62 0.88 -7.76 -10.99
N VAL A 63 0.84 -8.60 -9.95
CA VAL A 63 1.95 -8.75 -9.01
C VAL A 63 3.25 -9.18 -9.68
N ASP A 64 3.20 -10.09 -10.65
CA ASP A 64 4.38 -10.55 -11.39
C ASP A 64 4.98 -9.42 -12.24
N ALA A 65 4.15 -8.59 -12.87
CA ALA A 65 4.61 -7.46 -13.67
C ALA A 65 5.20 -6.34 -12.80
N LEU A 66 4.60 -6.08 -11.62
CA LEU A 66 4.99 -4.98 -10.76
C LEU A 66 6.15 -5.32 -9.82
N LEU A 67 6.26 -6.56 -9.34
CA LEU A 67 7.35 -6.99 -8.44
C LEU A 67 8.45 -7.77 -9.14
N GLY A 68 8.24 -8.16 -10.39
CA GLY A 68 9.23 -8.91 -11.18
C GLY A 68 10.55 -8.15 -11.33
N GLY A 69 11.66 -8.88 -11.16
CA GLY A 69 13.01 -8.34 -11.29
C GLY A 69 13.50 -7.47 -10.13
N CYS A 70 12.73 -7.36 -9.04
CA CYS A 70 13.17 -6.68 -7.82
C CYS A 70 14.09 -7.58 -7.00
N ASP A 71 15.22 -7.05 -6.54
CA ASP A 71 16.14 -7.77 -5.63
C ASP A 71 15.62 -7.82 -4.20
N LEU A 72 14.85 -6.81 -3.80
CA LEU A 72 14.31 -6.62 -2.46
C LEU A 72 12.98 -5.87 -2.50
N ILE A 73 12.03 -6.29 -1.69
CA ILE A 73 10.76 -5.60 -1.48
C ILE A 73 10.76 -4.94 -0.10
N LEU A 74 10.31 -3.69 -0.01
CA LEU A 74 10.06 -2.97 1.23
C LEU A 74 8.57 -2.76 1.40
N ASP A 75 8.05 -3.11 2.58
CA ASP A 75 6.63 -2.91 2.92
C ASP A 75 6.38 -1.47 3.37
N GLY A 76 5.49 -0.80 2.67
CA GLY A 76 4.91 0.50 3.05
C GLY A 76 3.39 0.43 3.15
N THR A 77 2.80 -0.76 3.15
CA THR A 77 1.34 -0.96 3.09
C THR A 77 0.68 -0.80 4.47
N ASP A 78 -0.62 -0.55 4.46
CA ASP A 78 -1.44 -0.37 5.67
C ASP A 78 -2.50 -1.47 5.84
N ASN A 79 -2.48 -2.51 4.99
CA ASN A 79 -3.46 -3.59 5.03
C ASN A 79 -2.83 -4.99 4.92
N PHE A 80 -3.44 -5.95 5.58
CA PHE A 80 -2.96 -7.32 5.61
C PHE A 80 -3.15 -8.08 4.29
N GLU A 81 -4.15 -7.73 3.49
CA GLU A 81 -4.42 -8.39 2.23
C GLU A 81 -3.24 -8.23 1.27
N THR A 82 -2.77 -7.01 1.08
CA THR A 82 -1.59 -6.72 0.26
C THR A 82 -0.33 -7.36 0.86
N ARG A 83 -0.17 -7.36 2.19
CA ARG A 83 0.96 -8.01 2.87
C ARG A 83 1.01 -9.51 2.64
N TYR A 84 -0.13 -10.21 2.70
CA TYR A 84 -0.16 -11.65 2.39
C TYR A 84 0.09 -11.93 0.91
N LEU A 85 -0.39 -11.07 0.01
CA LEU A 85 -0.07 -11.18 -1.42
C LEU A 85 1.44 -11.02 -1.67
N VAL A 86 2.07 -9.99 -1.06
CA VAL A 86 3.52 -9.78 -1.13
C VAL A 86 4.27 -10.96 -0.52
N ASN A 87 3.81 -11.49 0.63
CA ASN A 87 4.41 -12.65 1.26
C ASN A 87 4.38 -13.89 0.37
N ASP A 88 3.22 -14.21 -0.20
CA ASP A 88 3.07 -15.37 -1.08
C ASP A 88 3.94 -15.21 -2.35
N TYR A 89 3.98 -14.00 -2.92
CA TYR A 89 4.86 -13.69 -4.06
C TYR A 89 6.34 -13.83 -3.69
N ALA A 90 6.77 -13.24 -2.59
CA ALA A 90 8.15 -13.25 -2.12
C ALA A 90 8.64 -14.68 -1.83
N VAL A 91 7.83 -15.49 -1.14
CA VAL A 91 8.16 -16.89 -0.85
C VAL A 91 8.22 -17.72 -2.12
N LYS A 92 7.24 -17.59 -3.04
CA LYS A 92 7.19 -18.32 -4.31
C LYS A 92 8.40 -18.03 -5.20
N ASN A 93 8.78 -16.75 -5.29
CA ASN A 93 9.83 -16.31 -6.20
C ASN A 93 11.20 -16.14 -5.52
N SER A 94 11.33 -16.52 -4.24
CA SER A 94 12.56 -16.39 -3.46
C SER A 94 13.12 -14.97 -3.41
N VAL A 95 12.24 -13.94 -3.39
CA VAL A 95 12.59 -12.53 -3.27
C VAL A 95 12.61 -12.12 -1.80
N ALA A 96 13.70 -11.49 -1.36
CA ALA A 96 13.78 -10.96 0.00
C ALA A 96 12.74 -9.85 0.22
N TRP A 97 12.15 -9.83 1.42
CA TRP A 97 11.13 -8.85 1.77
C TRP A 97 11.33 -8.34 3.20
N ILE A 98 11.24 -7.04 3.41
CA ILE A 98 11.26 -6.44 4.73
C ILE A 98 9.86 -5.96 5.06
N TYR A 99 9.21 -6.67 5.97
CA TYR A 99 7.92 -6.32 6.54
C TYR A 99 8.08 -5.14 7.49
N ALA A 100 7.24 -4.11 7.33
CA ALA A 100 7.16 -2.95 8.21
C ALA A 100 5.69 -2.52 8.39
N ALA A 101 5.29 -2.30 9.64
CA ALA A 101 3.95 -1.86 9.98
C ALA A 101 4.00 -0.85 11.14
N ALA A 102 3.06 0.11 11.11
CA ALA A 102 2.86 1.03 12.21
C ALA A 102 1.36 1.32 12.38
N VAL A 103 0.89 1.42 13.63
CA VAL A 103 -0.47 1.80 14.00
C VAL A 103 -0.46 2.40 15.41
N GLY A 104 -1.17 3.50 15.63
CA GLY A 104 -1.12 4.21 16.91
C GLY A 104 0.30 4.65 17.25
N SER A 105 0.81 4.18 18.38
CA SER A 105 2.21 4.35 18.84
C SER A 105 3.11 3.14 18.53
N TYR A 106 2.54 2.05 17.99
CA TYR A 106 3.27 0.81 17.75
C TYR A 106 3.93 0.78 16.37
N ALA A 107 5.15 0.25 16.34
CA ALA A 107 5.93 -0.03 15.15
C ALA A 107 6.41 -1.49 15.17
N VAL A 108 6.31 -2.19 14.04
CA VAL A 108 6.72 -3.60 13.94
C VAL A 108 7.49 -3.81 12.64
N THR A 109 8.61 -4.56 12.68
CA THR A 109 9.37 -4.90 11.48
C THR A 109 10.06 -6.26 11.59
N MET A 110 10.18 -6.95 10.46
CA MET A 110 10.81 -8.26 10.34
C MET A 110 11.45 -8.43 8.98
N ASN A 111 12.63 -9.04 8.93
CA ASN A 111 13.24 -9.45 7.67
C ASN A 111 12.72 -10.83 7.26
N ILE A 112 12.25 -10.95 6.04
CA ILE A 112 11.78 -12.21 5.45
C ILE A 112 12.73 -12.59 4.32
N LEU A 113 13.56 -13.59 4.58
CA LEU A 113 14.48 -14.17 3.63
C LEU A 113 13.94 -15.56 3.28
N PRO A 114 13.26 -15.73 2.14
CA PRO A 114 12.63 -17.02 1.80
C PRO A 114 13.61 -18.18 1.81
N GLY A 115 13.24 -19.25 2.49
CA GLY A 115 14.13 -20.40 2.70
C GLY A 115 15.02 -20.30 3.95
N GLU A 116 15.35 -19.10 4.42
CA GLU A 116 16.27 -18.87 5.54
C GLU A 116 15.54 -18.50 6.84
N THR A 117 14.48 -17.67 6.77
CA THR A 117 13.77 -17.16 7.95
C THR A 117 12.28 -17.53 7.91
N ALA A 118 11.56 -17.24 9.01
CA ALA A 118 10.11 -17.26 9.04
C ALA A 118 9.54 -16.27 8.02
N CYS A 119 8.45 -16.63 7.34
CA CYS A 119 7.68 -15.70 6.52
C CYS A 119 6.57 -15.04 7.34
N LEU A 120 5.83 -14.08 6.77
CA LEU A 120 4.73 -13.42 7.46
C LEU A 120 3.68 -14.42 7.96
N ALA A 121 3.30 -15.41 7.14
CA ALA A 121 2.32 -16.44 7.51
C ALA A 121 2.84 -17.43 8.56
N CYS A 122 4.15 -17.51 8.81
CA CYS A 122 4.69 -18.26 9.95
C CYS A 122 4.35 -17.57 11.27
N ILE A 123 4.44 -16.25 11.31
CA ILE A 123 4.22 -15.42 12.50
C ILE A 123 2.72 -15.12 12.67
N PHE A 124 2.06 -14.71 11.60
CA PHE A 124 0.63 -14.42 11.57
C PHE A 124 -0.07 -15.40 10.61
N PRO A 125 -0.53 -16.57 11.12
CA PRO A 125 -1.11 -17.63 10.27
C PRO A 125 -2.39 -17.21 9.56
N GLU A 126 -3.16 -16.34 10.21
CA GLU A 126 -4.42 -15.79 9.69
C GLU A 126 -4.39 -14.27 9.79
N SER A 127 -5.07 -13.62 8.87
CA SER A 127 -5.33 -12.18 8.99
C SER A 127 -6.09 -11.92 10.29
N PRO A 128 -5.73 -10.90 11.06
CA PRO A 128 -6.49 -10.53 12.24
C PRO A 128 -7.97 -10.40 11.90
N ARG A 129 -8.83 -11.11 12.64
CA ARG A 129 -10.29 -11.06 12.45
C ARG A 129 -10.87 -9.93 13.32
N GLY A 130 -11.87 -9.23 12.81
CA GLY A 130 -12.55 -8.14 13.51
C GLY A 130 -12.15 -6.77 12.99
N THR A 131 -12.54 -5.73 13.70
CA THR A 131 -12.09 -4.36 13.45
C THR A 131 -10.63 -4.23 13.81
N VAL A 132 -9.76 -4.51 12.83
CA VAL A 132 -8.32 -4.22 13.00
C VAL A 132 -8.18 -2.71 13.09
N GLU A 133 -7.54 -2.24 14.14
CA GLU A 133 -7.16 -0.84 14.25
C GLU A 133 -6.35 -0.44 13.03
N THR A 134 -6.79 0.61 12.36
CA THR A 134 -6.10 1.19 11.21
C THR A 134 -5.53 2.55 11.59
N CYS A 135 -4.61 3.07 10.79
CA CYS A 135 -4.10 4.43 10.97
C CYS A 135 -5.20 5.49 10.97
N GLU A 136 -6.37 5.18 10.41
CA GLU A 136 -7.52 6.09 10.34
C GLU A 136 -8.44 6.00 11.54
N THR A 137 -8.60 4.80 12.13
CA THR A 137 -9.48 4.59 13.30
C THR A 137 -8.78 4.90 14.61
N SER A 138 -7.51 4.51 14.75
CA SER A 138 -6.71 4.69 15.99
C SER A 138 -5.69 5.82 15.88
N GLY A 139 -5.58 6.44 14.70
CA GLY A 139 -4.51 7.40 14.43
C GLY A 139 -3.15 6.73 14.29
N ILE A 140 -2.13 7.54 14.10
CA ILE A 140 -0.74 7.07 14.01
C ILE A 140 0.23 8.18 14.34
N LEU A 141 1.20 7.90 15.20
CA LEU A 141 2.29 8.82 15.50
C LEU A 141 3.35 8.79 14.41
N ASN A 142 3.74 9.96 13.93
CA ASN A 142 4.82 10.10 12.96
C ASN A 142 6.13 9.47 13.44
N SER A 143 6.43 9.55 14.74
CA SER A 143 7.61 8.93 15.34
C SER A 143 7.63 7.40 15.19
N ALA A 144 6.49 6.71 15.29
CA ALA A 144 6.39 5.28 15.05
C ALA A 144 6.70 4.93 13.58
N VAL A 145 6.13 5.71 12.64
CA VAL A 145 6.38 5.54 11.20
C VAL A 145 7.86 5.75 10.87
N ASN A 146 8.46 6.85 11.33
CA ASN A 146 9.86 7.16 11.05
C ASN A 146 10.81 6.15 11.68
N LEU A 147 10.52 5.66 12.89
CA LEU A 147 11.33 4.63 13.54
C LEU A 147 11.36 3.35 12.71
N VAL A 148 10.18 2.81 12.37
CA VAL A 148 10.11 1.56 11.62
C VAL A 148 10.71 1.69 10.23
N ALA A 149 10.48 2.81 9.53
CA ALA A 149 11.04 3.08 8.22
C ALA A 149 12.58 3.16 8.26
N SER A 150 13.15 3.82 9.27
CA SER A 150 14.61 3.93 9.44
C SER A 150 15.26 2.58 9.72
N ILE A 151 14.62 1.74 10.53
CA ILE A 151 15.11 0.38 10.80
C ILE A 151 15.00 -0.47 9.53
N ALA A 152 13.87 -0.45 8.83
CA ALA A 152 13.67 -1.19 7.59
C ALA A 152 14.67 -0.76 6.50
N ALA A 153 14.90 0.53 6.34
CA ALA A 153 15.91 1.06 5.42
C ALA A 153 17.34 0.59 5.76
N THR A 154 17.68 0.54 7.06
CA THR A 154 18.97 0.01 7.51
C THR A 154 19.13 -1.47 7.17
N GLU A 155 18.11 -2.28 7.37
CA GLU A 155 18.12 -3.70 7.00
C GLU A 155 18.23 -3.87 5.47
N ALA A 156 17.52 -3.03 4.69
CA ALA A 156 17.65 -2.99 3.24
C ALA A 156 19.07 -2.69 2.78
N LEU A 157 19.73 -1.71 3.39
CA LEU A 157 21.14 -1.39 3.10
C LEU A 157 22.06 -2.56 3.41
N LYS A 158 21.88 -3.27 4.54
CA LYS A 158 22.66 -4.48 4.87
C LYS A 158 22.48 -5.55 3.79
N PHE A 159 21.26 -5.77 3.32
CA PHE A 159 20.96 -6.72 2.24
C PHE A 159 21.70 -6.32 0.95
N LEU A 160 21.53 -5.07 0.52
CA LEU A 160 22.06 -4.57 -0.75
C LEU A 160 23.58 -4.52 -0.82
N VAL A 161 24.27 -4.33 0.32
CA VAL A 161 25.75 -4.38 0.37
C VAL A 161 26.30 -5.79 0.63
N GLY A 162 25.45 -6.81 0.63
CA GLY A 162 25.85 -8.22 0.84
C GLY A 162 26.13 -8.57 2.31
N ALA A 163 25.82 -7.70 3.27
CA ALA A 163 26.05 -7.95 4.69
C ALA A 163 24.92 -8.76 5.35
N ARG A 164 24.40 -9.80 4.69
CA ARG A 164 23.25 -10.62 5.14
C ARG A 164 23.41 -11.17 6.55
N VAL A 165 24.62 -11.59 6.93
CA VAL A 165 24.93 -12.10 8.27
C VAL A 165 24.73 -11.06 9.39
N LYS A 166 24.62 -9.79 9.04
CA LYS A 166 24.31 -8.68 9.96
C LYS A 166 22.84 -8.31 10.02
N MET A 167 22.02 -8.92 9.18
CA MET A 167 20.57 -8.69 9.21
C MET A 167 19.97 -9.32 10.46
N ARG A 168 18.92 -8.68 10.98
CA ARG A 168 18.21 -9.12 12.18
C ARG A 168 17.39 -10.38 11.89
N GLY A 169 17.50 -11.39 12.74
CA GLY A 169 16.71 -12.63 12.71
C GLY A 169 15.49 -12.59 13.64
N THR A 170 15.01 -11.40 13.98
CA THR A 170 13.89 -11.23 14.91
C THR A 170 12.79 -10.36 14.31
N LEU A 171 11.53 -10.62 14.71
CA LEU A 171 10.49 -9.62 14.65
C LEU A 171 10.73 -8.64 15.79
N LEU A 172 10.87 -7.38 15.47
CA LEU A 172 11.03 -6.28 16.42
C LEU A 172 9.71 -5.52 16.50
N SER A 173 9.21 -5.30 17.71
CA SER A 173 8.11 -4.37 17.99
C SER A 173 8.59 -3.26 18.93
N TRP A 174 8.01 -2.08 18.75
CA TRP A 174 8.31 -0.90 19.57
C TRP A 174 7.05 -0.09 19.79
N ASP A 175 6.75 0.24 21.04
CA ASP A 175 5.80 1.29 21.40
C ASP A 175 6.58 2.57 21.68
N VAL A 176 6.47 3.57 20.78
CA VAL A 176 7.22 4.82 20.93
C VAL A 176 6.65 5.73 22.02
N TRP A 177 5.42 5.48 22.51
CA TRP A 177 4.81 6.25 23.57
C TRP A 177 5.33 5.86 24.95
N THR A 178 5.40 4.55 25.21
CA THR A 178 5.94 3.99 26.47
C THR A 178 7.43 3.73 26.41
N ASN A 179 8.02 3.76 25.19
CA ASN A 179 9.40 3.36 24.89
C ASN A 179 9.68 1.88 25.20
N GLU A 180 8.64 1.06 25.16
CA GLU A 180 8.78 -0.40 25.31
C GLU A 180 9.23 -1.02 24.00
N ARG A 181 10.17 -1.95 24.12
CA ARG A 181 10.72 -2.70 22.98
C ARG A 181 10.65 -4.19 23.28
N ALA A 182 10.16 -4.96 22.30
CA ALA A 182 10.17 -6.41 22.38
C ALA A 182 10.73 -7.02 21.09
N GLU A 183 11.40 -8.16 21.23
CA GLU A 183 11.89 -8.95 20.12
C GLU A 183 11.44 -10.41 20.26
N MET A 184 11.01 -10.98 19.15
CA MET A 184 10.66 -12.39 19.02
C MET A 184 11.49 -13.02 17.92
N SER A 185 12.03 -14.22 18.15
CA SER A 185 12.79 -14.94 17.11
C SER A 185 11.92 -15.20 15.88
N ALA A 186 12.48 -14.88 14.72
CA ALA A 186 11.88 -15.12 13.41
C ALA A 186 12.81 -15.96 12.51
N ILE A 187 13.77 -16.68 13.09
CA ILE A 187 14.75 -17.49 12.37
C ILE A 187 14.10 -18.77 11.83
N HIS A 188 13.19 -19.38 12.59
CA HIS A 188 12.63 -20.67 12.24
C HIS A 188 11.25 -20.55 11.60
N ARG A 189 11.09 -21.23 10.48
CA ARG A 189 9.78 -21.39 9.84
C ARG A 189 8.86 -22.21 10.73
N ARG A 190 7.60 -21.82 10.80
CA ARG A 190 6.58 -22.60 11.51
C ARG A 190 6.28 -23.88 10.74
N GLU A 191 6.27 -25.02 11.44
CA GLU A 191 5.82 -26.29 10.87
C GLU A 191 4.38 -26.16 10.36
N GLY A 192 4.10 -26.72 9.18
CA GLY A 192 2.79 -26.61 8.54
C GLY A 192 2.42 -25.19 8.06
N CYS A 193 3.38 -24.28 7.93
CA CYS A 193 3.10 -22.96 7.38
C CYS A 193 2.68 -23.09 5.91
N ARG A 194 1.49 -22.58 5.59
CA ARG A 194 0.86 -22.63 4.28
C ARG A 194 1.79 -22.11 3.17
N ALA A 195 2.24 -20.87 3.30
CA ALA A 195 3.06 -20.24 2.28
C ALA A 195 4.43 -20.94 2.12
N CYS A 196 5.08 -21.37 3.23
CA CYS A 196 6.36 -22.07 3.17
C CYS A 196 6.24 -23.50 2.59
N SER A 197 5.05 -24.10 2.59
CA SER A 197 4.78 -25.39 1.94
C SER A 197 4.31 -25.28 0.49
N GLY A 198 4.23 -24.07 -0.06
CA GLY A 198 3.91 -23.85 -1.48
C GLY A 198 2.42 -23.60 -1.76
N ASP A 199 1.59 -23.41 -0.73
CA ASP A 199 0.18 -23.05 -0.90
C ASP A 199 0.05 -21.53 -0.88
N PHE A 200 -0.18 -20.94 -2.07
CA PHE A 200 -0.18 -19.48 -2.31
C PHE A 200 -1.59 -18.94 -2.62
N VAL A 201 -2.52 -19.10 -1.69
CA VAL A 201 -3.94 -18.74 -1.89
C VAL A 201 -4.15 -17.27 -2.23
N HIS A 202 -3.29 -16.36 -1.74
CA HIS A 202 -3.43 -14.93 -2.06
C HIS A 202 -2.98 -14.61 -3.49
N LEU A 203 -2.07 -15.39 -4.06
CA LEU A 203 -1.73 -15.29 -5.49
C LEU A 203 -2.81 -15.87 -6.39
N ALA A 204 -3.54 -16.89 -5.92
CA ALA A 204 -4.65 -17.47 -6.68
C ALA A 204 -5.86 -16.52 -6.74
N GLY A 205 -5.89 -15.46 -5.92
CA GLY A 205 -7.00 -14.51 -5.88
C GLY A 205 -8.24 -15.06 -5.17
N GLU A 206 -8.11 -16.16 -4.47
CA GLU A 206 -9.22 -16.76 -3.71
C GLU A 206 -9.59 -15.87 -2.52
N GLY A 207 -10.87 -15.51 -2.43
CA GLY A 207 -11.42 -14.80 -1.27
C GLY A 207 -11.40 -13.27 -1.33
N ARG A 208 -11.17 -12.65 -2.48
CA ARG A 208 -11.27 -11.19 -2.61
C ARG A 208 -12.72 -10.74 -2.79
N PRO A 209 -13.34 -10.06 -1.80
CA PRO A 209 -14.52 -9.23 -2.08
C PRO A 209 -14.09 -8.00 -2.89
N HIS A 210 -14.96 -7.52 -3.75
CA HIS A 210 -14.82 -6.23 -4.41
C HIS A 210 -14.75 -5.13 -3.33
N ILE A 211 -13.64 -4.66 -3.11
CA ILE A 211 -12.94 -3.89 -2.08
C ILE A 211 -13.81 -2.89 -1.34
N THR A 212 -14.01 -3.12 -0.05
CA THR A 212 -14.35 -2.08 0.92
C THR A 212 -13.05 -1.52 1.48
N LEU A 213 -12.78 -0.24 1.31
CA LEU A 213 -11.64 0.41 1.95
C LEU A 213 -11.97 0.60 3.43
N CYS A 214 -11.30 -0.15 4.30
CA CYS A 214 -11.46 0.01 5.75
C CYS A 214 -11.09 1.43 6.18
N GLY A 215 -11.94 2.07 6.96
CA GLY A 215 -11.66 3.31 7.68
C GLY A 215 -12.13 4.61 7.03
N ARG A 216 -12.42 4.65 5.72
CA ARG A 216 -12.71 5.92 5.01
C ARG A 216 -14.17 6.17 4.66
N ASN A 217 -15.11 5.38 5.17
CA ASN A 217 -16.50 5.46 4.69
C ASN A 217 -16.55 5.52 3.16
N SER A 218 -15.81 4.62 2.51
CA SER A 218 -15.59 4.64 1.07
C SER A 218 -15.53 3.24 0.48
N VAL A 219 -15.95 3.13 -0.77
CA VAL A 219 -15.91 1.91 -1.59
C VAL A 219 -15.03 2.19 -2.79
N GLN A 220 -14.08 1.29 -3.03
CA GLN A 220 -13.31 1.30 -4.27
C GLN A 220 -13.99 0.37 -5.28
N ILE A 221 -14.15 0.84 -6.51
CA ILE A 221 -14.68 0.08 -7.64
C ILE A 221 -13.54 -0.18 -8.62
N HIS A 222 -13.34 -1.46 -8.92
CA HIS A 222 -12.52 -1.93 -10.01
C HIS A 222 -13.45 -2.55 -11.07
N GLU A 223 -14.01 -1.74 -11.92
CA GLU A 223 -14.59 -2.26 -13.14
C GLU A 223 -13.55 -2.16 -14.25
N ARG A 224 -13.34 -3.27 -14.95
CA ARG A 224 -12.42 -3.55 -16.06
C ARG A 224 -11.63 -2.33 -16.54
N GLN A 225 -10.30 -2.41 -16.53
CA GLN A 225 -9.34 -1.44 -17.09
C GLN A 225 -9.85 -0.80 -18.37
N ARG A 226 -10.64 0.24 -18.22
CA ARG A 226 -11.23 1.01 -19.32
C ARG A 226 -10.71 2.44 -19.19
N PRO A 227 -9.80 2.87 -20.05
CA PRO A 227 -9.30 4.24 -20.02
C PRO A 227 -10.45 5.25 -20.02
N VAL A 228 -10.38 6.23 -19.13
CA VAL A 228 -11.40 7.29 -19.00
C VAL A 228 -10.81 8.61 -19.51
N ASP A 229 -11.47 9.22 -20.49
CA ASP A 229 -11.17 10.59 -20.91
C ASP A 229 -11.76 11.56 -19.89
N PHE A 230 -10.90 12.18 -19.10
CA PHE A 230 -11.31 13.13 -18.06
C PHE A 230 -11.90 14.42 -18.62
N ALA A 231 -11.48 14.87 -19.81
CA ALA A 231 -12.01 16.07 -20.41
C ALA A 231 -13.47 15.85 -20.85
N GLU A 232 -13.74 14.76 -21.53
CA GLU A 232 -15.10 14.37 -21.93
C GLU A 232 -16.00 14.13 -20.72
N LEU A 233 -15.50 13.34 -19.76
CA LEU A 233 -16.25 13.01 -18.56
C LEU A 233 -16.55 14.23 -17.69
N SER A 234 -15.62 15.18 -17.59
CA SER A 234 -15.80 16.42 -16.84
C SER A 234 -16.97 17.24 -17.39
N VAL A 235 -17.05 17.40 -18.70
CA VAL A 235 -18.17 18.12 -19.35
C VAL A 235 -19.50 17.43 -19.04
N ARG A 236 -19.54 16.11 -19.10
CA ARG A 236 -20.75 15.32 -18.81
C ARG A 236 -21.19 15.41 -17.35
N LEU A 237 -20.25 15.56 -16.41
CA LEU A 237 -20.54 15.60 -14.96
C LEU A 237 -20.89 17.00 -14.45
N GLN A 238 -20.42 18.09 -15.11
CA GLN A 238 -20.67 19.47 -14.68
C GLN A 238 -22.16 19.79 -14.37
N PRO A 239 -23.16 19.30 -15.13
CA PRO A 239 -24.57 19.56 -14.81
C PRO A 239 -25.05 18.86 -13.52
N HIS A 240 -24.29 17.88 -13.01
CA HIS A 240 -24.69 17.02 -11.92
C HIS A 240 -24.01 17.35 -10.58
N GLY A 241 -22.95 18.17 -10.58
CA GLY A 241 -22.20 18.53 -9.38
C GLY A 241 -20.89 19.24 -9.68
N ASN A 242 -20.08 19.45 -8.66
CA ASN A 242 -18.75 20.05 -8.82
C ASN A 242 -17.77 19.03 -9.39
N VAL A 243 -17.01 19.44 -10.39
CA VAL A 243 -15.98 18.60 -11.03
C VAL A 243 -14.66 19.34 -11.06
N ARG A 244 -13.59 18.65 -10.72
CA ARG A 244 -12.20 19.10 -10.95
C ARG A 244 -11.39 17.92 -11.46
N HIS A 245 -10.50 18.16 -12.40
CA HIS A 245 -9.57 17.12 -12.86
C HIS A 245 -8.20 17.71 -13.20
N ASN A 246 -7.22 16.85 -13.14
CA ASN A 246 -5.90 17.05 -13.70
C ASN A 246 -5.52 15.81 -14.54
N GLU A 247 -4.25 15.64 -14.90
CA GLU A 247 -3.78 14.49 -15.67
C GLU A 247 -3.88 13.14 -14.93
N PHE A 248 -4.02 13.15 -13.59
CA PHE A 248 -3.94 11.96 -12.73
C PHE A 248 -5.29 11.52 -12.17
N VAL A 249 -6.17 12.46 -11.84
CA VAL A 249 -7.44 12.16 -11.20
C VAL A 249 -8.54 13.11 -11.66
N LEU A 250 -9.78 12.60 -11.70
CA LEU A 250 -10.99 13.42 -11.77
C LEU A 250 -11.76 13.27 -10.46
N LYS A 251 -12.05 14.40 -9.80
CA LYS A 251 -12.88 14.46 -8.60
C LYS A 251 -14.23 15.04 -8.94
N PHE A 252 -15.29 14.34 -8.51
CA PHE A 252 -16.67 14.73 -8.66
C PHE A 252 -17.38 14.74 -7.30
N TRP A 253 -17.96 15.86 -6.93
CA TRP A 253 -18.68 16.05 -5.68
C TRP A 253 -20.17 16.21 -5.95
N ARG A 254 -20.96 15.36 -5.32
CA ARG A 254 -22.41 15.47 -5.22
C ARG A 254 -22.84 14.97 -3.85
N GLU A 255 -23.09 15.89 -2.96
CA GLU A 255 -23.48 15.55 -1.58
C GLU A 255 -24.53 14.44 -1.50
N PRO A 256 -24.34 13.45 -0.60
CA PRO A 256 -23.25 13.33 0.39
C PRO A 256 -22.00 12.62 -0.15
N TYR A 257 -21.86 12.42 -1.44
CA TYR A 257 -20.82 11.59 -2.06
C TYR A 257 -19.71 12.41 -2.71
N GLU A 258 -18.48 11.91 -2.57
CA GLU A 258 -17.32 12.30 -3.36
C GLU A 258 -16.81 11.10 -4.16
N MET A 259 -16.64 11.28 -5.46
CA MET A 259 -16.10 10.26 -6.36
C MET A 259 -14.75 10.73 -6.89
N THR A 260 -13.71 9.92 -6.69
CA THR A 260 -12.39 10.11 -7.29
C THR A 260 -12.18 9.03 -8.33
N LEU A 261 -11.99 9.43 -9.59
CA LEU A 261 -11.73 8.53 -10.71
C LEU A 261 -10.28 8.60 -11.13
N PHE A 262 -9.75 7.47 -11.56
CA PHE A 262 -8.40 7.31 -12.11
C PHE A 262 -8.45 7.05 -13.62
N PRO A 263 -7.34 7.29 -14.34
CA PRO A 263 -7.30 7.12 -15.80
C PRO A 263 -7.59 5.69 -16.28
N ASP A 264 -7.36 4.68 -15.41
CA ASP A 264 -7.61 3.27 -15.67
C ASP A 264 -9.08 2.85 -15.48
N GLY A 265 -9.96 3.79 -15.12
CA GLY A 265 -11.39 3.54 -14.86
C GLY A 265 -11.70 3.15 -13.40
N ARG A 266 -10.70 3.00 -12.57
CA ARG A 266 -10.85 2.78 -11.14
C ARG A 266 -11.52 3.99 -10.49
N ALA A 267 -12.39 3.76 -9.48
CA ALA A 267 -13.01 4.83 -8.73
C ALA A 267 -13.02 4.57 -7.23
N ILE A 268 -12.83 5.62 -6.44
CA ILE A 268 -13.05 5.63 -5.00
C ILE A 268 -14.27 6.50 -4.73
N ILE A 269 -15.30 5.92 -4.08
CA ILE A 269 -16.53 6.61 -3.75
C ILE A 269 -16.59 6.76 -2.23
N LYS A 270 -16.45 7.99 -1.73
CA LYS A 270 -16.58 8.36 -0.32
C LYS A 270 -18.04 8.72 -0.02
N GLY A 271 -18.44 8.55 1.25
CA GLY A 271 -19.79 8.83 1.73
C GLY A 271 -20.68 7.59 1.84
N THR A 272 -20.17 6.42 1.50
CA THR A 272 -20.85 5.13 1.68
C THR A 272 -19.87 3.99 1.89
N THR A 273 -20.30 2.97 2.63
CA THR A 273 -19.66 1.66 2.72
C THR A 273 -20.47 0.58 2.00
N ASP A 274 -21.63 0.95 1.46
CA ASP A 274 -22.49 0.03 0.71
C ASP A 274 -22.00 -0.10 -0.73
N THR A 275 -21.57 -1.30 -1.09
CA THR A 275 -21.05 -1.62 -2.43
C THR A 275 -22.10 -1.50 -3.53
N ALA A 276 -23.40 -1.74 -3.22
CA ALA A 276 -24.48 -1.62 -4.18
C ALA A 276 -24.75 -0.15 -4.51
N VAL A 277 -24.76 0.71 -3.48
CA VAL A 277 -24.87 2.17 -3.66
C VAL A 277 -23.69 2.70 -4.47
N ALA A 278 -22.47 2.29 -4.14
CA ALA A 278 -21.28 2.72 -4.86
C ALA A 278 -21.30 2.31 -6.34
N ARG A 279 -21.69 1.05 -6.64
CA ARG A 279 -21.85 0.59 -8.04
C ARG A 279 -22.92 1.37 -8.80
N SER A 280 -24.04 1.67 -8.16
CA SER A 280 -25.09 2.48 -8.77
C SER A 280 -24.63 3.87 -9.11
N LEU A 281 -23.86 4.51 -8.22
CA LEU A 281 -23.26 5.83 -8.47
C LEU A 281 -22.24 5.77 -9.61
N TYR A 282 -21.37 4.77 -9.63
CA TYR A 282 -20.40 4.57 -10.70
C TYR A 282 -21.09 4.38 -12.04
N ALA A 283 -22.03 3.44 -12.15
CA ALA A 283 -22.77 3.18 -13.38
C ALA A 283 -23.53 4.42 -13.88
N ARG A 284 -24.10 5.21 -12.96
CA ARG A 284 -24.86 6.42 -13.29
C ARG A 284 -23.98 7.54 -13.86
N TYR A 285 -22.79 7.75 -13.30
CA TYR A 285 -21.97 8.93 -13.60
C TYR A 285 -20.79 8.62 -14.52
N VAL A 286 -20.23 7.41 -14.44
CA VAL A 286 -19.09 7.00 -15.26
C VAL A 286 -19.56 6.18 -16.46
N GLY A 287 -20.53 5.33 -16.26
CA GLY A 287 -21.06 4.39 -17.25
C GLY A 287 -20.57 2.96 -16.99
N THR A 288 -21.22 1.99 -17.63
CA THR A 288 -20.88 0.56 -17.61
C THR A 288 -20.02 0.18 -18.81
#